data_a8d13139d4ffc96de87cd4438098f3a8
#
_entry.id   a8d13139d4ffc96de87cd4438098f3a8
#
_cell.length_a   1.000
_cell.length_b   1.000
_cell.length_c   1.000
_cell.angle_alpha   90.00
_cell.angle_beta   90.00
_cell.angle_gamma   90.00
#
_symmetry.space_group_name_H-M   'P 1'
#
loop_
_entity.id
_entity.type
_entity.pdbx_description
1 polymer ?
#
loop_
_entity_poly.entity_id
_entity_poly.type
_entity_poly.pdbx_seq_one_letter_code
_entity_poly.pdbx_strand_id
1 'polypeptide(L)'
;MKPDLTTFIAACPADIRSHFQEQTYSFQDKLMEQNKKSDCIYILLSGIVKNYHSEINGNVYIEDIDTGVTIYGELEALIDKETVSTVEAVTECRVLKLENAQFLKWLRADNAFTLYITTLIAQRNYDCSKRERVNAFYPLKYRIMYMIYNTLCKKDLTITKDLLVEGTGSNIRSINRVVHTLIRDGILDYLSLIHI
;
A
#
# COMPACT_ATOMS: atom_id res chain seq x y z
N MET A 1 -10.63 3.73 -22.28
CA MET A 1 -10.30 3.22 -20.94
C MET A 1 -8.77 3.14 -20.87
N LYS A 2 -8.13 3.71 -19.85
CA LYS A 2 -6.67 3.54 -19.70
C LYS A 2 -6.42 2.08 -19.38
N PRO A 3 -5.40 1.43 -19.98
CA PRO A 3 -5.05 0.06 -19.63
C PRO A 3 -4.68 -0.02 -18.15
N ASP A 4 -5.18 -1.03 -17.47
CA ASP A 4 -4.84 -1.36 -16.10
C ASP A 4 -3.72 -2.42 -16.05
N LEU A 5 -3.21 -2.73 -14.88
CA LEU A 5 -2.12 -3.69 -14.72
C LEU A 5 -2.51 -5.09 -15.21
N THR A 6 -3.77 -5.49 -15.08
CA THR A 6 -4.28 -6.78 -15.58
C THR A 6 -4.16 -6.89 -17.11
N THR A 7 -4.44 -5.79 -17.80
CA THR A 7 -4.27 -5.73 -19.27
C THR A 7 -2.81 -5.95 -19.66
N PHE A 8 -1.86 -5.33 -18.95
CA PHE A 8 -0.44 -5.50 -19.22
C PHE A 8 0.06 -6.92 -18.89
N ILE A 9 -0.41 -7.52 -17.78
CA ILE A 9 -0.08 -8.91 -17.45
C ILE A 9 -0.55 -9.86 -18.56
N ALA A 10 -1.77 -9.68 -19.06
CA ALA A 10 -2.32 -10.50 -20.14
C ALA A 10 -1.57 -10.33 -21.47
N ALA A 11 -1.08 -9.12 -21.75
CA ALA A 11 -0.32 -8.77 -22.97
C ALA A 11 1.21 -8.98 -22.82
N CYS A 12 1.68 -9.38 -21.64
CA CYS A 12 3.11 -9.56 -21.38
C CYS A 12 3.77 -10.51 -22.40
N PRO A 13 4.96 -10.17 -22.96
CA PRO A 13 5.69 -11.05 -23.87
C PRO A 13 5.85 -12.46 -23.31
N ALA A 14 5.67 -13.47 -24.16
CA ALA A 14 5.61 -14.88 -23.73
C ALA A 14 6.90 -15.36 -23.02
N ASP A 15 8.06 -14.87 -23.45
CA ASP A 15 9.35 -15.16 -22.87
C ASP A 15 9.53 -14.57 -21.46
N ILE A 16 8.87 -13.47 -21.14
CA ILE A 16 8.84 -12.88 -19.79
C ILE A 16 7.74 -13.53 -18.97
N ARG A 17 6.55 -13.73 -19.56
CA ARG A 17 5.39 -14.33 -18.90
C ARG A 17 5.67 -15.71 -18.33
N SER A 18 6.52 -16.51 -18.99
CA SER A 18 6.94 -17.83 -18.52
C SER A 18 7.72 -17.81 -17.19
N HIS A 19 8.22 -16.64 -16.77
CA HIS A 19 8.94 -16.46 -15.50
C HIS A 19 8.04 -16.01 -14.33
N PHE A 20 6.75 -15.74 -14.56
CA PHE A 20 5.84 -15.46 -13.46
C PHE A 20 5.65 -16.70 -12.60
N GLN A 21 5.75 -16.50 -11.29
CA GLN A 21 5.45 -17.52 -10.27
C GLN A 21 4.27 -17.03 -9.46
N GLU A 22 3.16 -17.77 -9.52
CA GLU A 22 2.00 -17.48 -8.67
C GLU A 22 2.22 -18.08 -7.28
N GLN A 23 2.00 -17.28 -6.25
CA GLN A 23 2.12 -17.65 -4.85
C GLN A 23 0.92 -17.16 -4.04
N THR A 24 0.52 -17.93 -3.04
CA THR A 24 -0.48 -17.54 -2.04
C THR A 24 0.24 -17.14 -0.75
N TYR A 25 -0.16 -16.01 -0.19
CA TYR A 25 0.30 -15.50 1.10
C TYR A 25 -0.87 -15.52 2.07
N SER A 26 -0.65 -16.08 3.25
CA SER A 26 -1.62 -16.12 4.35
C SER A 26 -1.59 -14.81 5.14
N PHE A 27 -2.59 -14.61 6.00
CA PHE A 27 -2.64 -13.50 6.95
C PHE A 27 -1.30 -13.34 7.69
N GLN A 28 -0.76 -12.13 7.73
CA GLN A 28 0.54 -11.74 8.33
C GLN A 28 1.79 -12.22 7.58
N ASP A 29 1.66 -12.95 6.47
CA ASP A 29 2.84 -13.22 5.64
C ASP A 29 3.37 -11.94 5.00
N LYS A 30 4.69 -11.79 4.96
CA LYS A 30 5.36 -10.65 4.36
C LYS A 30 5.73 -10.95 2.91
N LEU A 31 5.24 -10.13 1.99
CA LEU A 31 5.66 -10.15 0.59
C LEU A 31 7.05 -9.53 0.46
N MET A 32 7.24 -8.41 1.14
CA MET A 32 8.50 -7.66 1.20
C MET A 32 8.76 -7.22 2.64
N GLU A 33 10.02 -7.12 3.04
CA GLU A 33 10.40 -6.72 4.39
C GLU A 33 11.37 -5.54 4.35
N GLN A 34 11.06 -4.49 5.12
CA GLN A 34 11.84 -3.26 5.21
C GLN A 34 13.33 -3.52 5.48
N ASN A 35 14.21 -2.73 4.85
CA ASN A 35 15.67 -2.80 4.96
C ASN A 35 16.26 -4.15 4.49
N LYS A 36 15.54 -4.87 3.63
CA LYS A 36 16.06 -6.08 2.97
C LYS A 36 16.14 -5.88 1.47
N LYS A 37 17.12 -6.51 0.83
CA LYS A 37 17.17 -6.55 -0.62
C LYS A 37 16.09 -7.50 -1.14
N SER A 38 15.34 -7.04 -2.15
CA SER A 38 14.37 -7.87 -2.87
C SER A 38 14.85 -8.12 -4.29
N ASP A 39 14.97 -9.40 -4.66
CA ASP A 39 15.36 -9.79 -6.03
C ASP A 39 14.17 -9.93 -6.98
N CYS A 40 12.96 -9.61 -6.49
CA CYS A 40 11.71 -9.76 -7.24
C CYS A 40 10.79 -8.57 -7.03
N ILE A 41 9.95 -8.32 -8.05
CA ILE A 41 8.72 -7.55 -7.91
C ILE A 41 7.56 -8.50 -7.57
N TYR A 42 6.51 -7.94 -6.95
CA TYR A 42 5.31 -8.65 -6.52
C TYR A 42 4.07 -7.95 -7.07
N ILE A 43 3.23 -8.67 -7.78
CA ILE A 43 1.96 -8.16 -8.30
C ILE A 43 0.83 -8.81 -7.51
N LEU A 44 0.15 -8.04 -6.67
CA LEU A 44 -1.07 -8.46 -5.99
C LEU A 44 -2.16 -8.68 -7.04
N LEU A 45 -2.78 -9.86 -7.07
CA LEU A 45 -3.91 -10.18 -7.94
C LEU A 45 -5.23 -10.07 -7.20
N SER A 46 -5.24 -10.51 -5.94
CA SER A 46 -6.42 -10.45 -5.05
C SER A 46 -5.98 -10.48 -3.59
N GLY A 47 -6.85 -10.00 -2.72
CA GLY A 47 -6.60 -9.87 -1.29
C GLY A 47 -6.33 -8.43 -0.88
N ILE A 48 -5.94 -8.25 0.37
CA ILE A 48 -5.65 -6.96 0.99
C ILE A 48 -4.25 -7.02 1.58
N VAL A 49 -3.43 -6.03 1.28
CA VAL A 49 -2.09 -5.86 1.85
C VAL A 49 -1.97 -4.50 2.51
N LYS A 50 -1.17 -4.41 3.55
CA LYS A 50 -0.73 -3.15 4.15
C LYS A 50 0.74 -2.90 3.82
N ASN A 51 1.05 -1.67 3.45
CA ASN A 51 2.39 -1.16 3.27
C ASN A 51 2.74 -0.24 4.44
N TYR A 52 3.80 -0.57 5.20
CA TYR A 52 4.12 0.16 6.42
C TYR A 52 5.62 0.24 6.69
N HIS A 53 5.98 1.28 7.46
CA HIS A 53 7.31 1.43 8.05
C HIS A 53 7.26 0.99 9.51
N SER A 54 8.32 0.32 9.98
CA SER A 54 8.50 -0.04 11.39
C SER A 54 9.85 0.45 11.89
N GLU A 55 9.85 0.95 13.13
CA GLU A 55 11.04 1.44 13.80
C GLU A 55 11.46 0.49 14.93
N ILE A 56 12.71 0.58 15.33
CA ILE A 56 13.32 -0.28 16.38
C ILE A 56 12.54 -0.19 17.71
N ASN A 57 11.92 0.95 17.99
CA ASN A 57 11.09 1.16 19.19
C ASN A 57 9.70 0.52 19.12
N GLY A 58 9.39 -0.23 18.04
CA GLY A 58 8.12 -0.89 17.83
C GLY A 58 7.02 0.01 17.25
N ASN A 59 7.30 1.28 16.97
CA ASN A 59 6.34 2.14 16.29
C ASN A 59 6.16 1.69 14.85
N VAL A 60 4.90 1.64 14.43
CA VAL A 60 4.50 1.33 13.05
C VAL A 60 3.81 2.56 12.45
N TYR A 61 4.11 2.83 11.19
CA TYR A 61 3.43 3.85 10.39
C TYR A 61 2.94 3.25 9.09
N ILE A 62 1.62 3.11 8.93
CA ILE A 62 1.01 2.60 7.70
C ILE A 62 1.07 3.70 6.65
N GLU A 63 1.73 3.38 5.56
CA GLU A 63 1.80 4.22 4.39
C GLU A 63 0.56 4.06 3.52
N ASP A 64 0.17 2.83 3.23
CA ASP A 64 -1.04 2.54 2.45
C ASP A 64 -1.61 1.15 2.77
N ILE A 65 -2.88 0.95 2.42
CA ILE A 65 -3.55 -0.35 2.42
C ILE A 65 -4.15 -0.53 1.04
N ASP A 66 -3.69 -1.53 0.31
CA ASP A 66 -4.12 -1.77 -1.05
C ASP A 66 -5.07 -2.96 -1.15
N THR A 67 -6.10 -2.76 -1.96
CA THR A 67 -7.07 -3.78 -2.36
C THR A 67 -7.07 -3.87 -3.88
N GLY A 68 -7.08 -5.09 -4.42
CA GLY A 68 -7.08 -5.29 -5.86
C GLY A 68 -5.69 -5.27 -6.49
N VAL A 69 -5.65 -5.19 -7.83
CA VAL A 69 -4.42 -5.44 -8.59
C VAL A 69 -3.46 -4.26 -8.51
N THR A 70 -2.29 -4.49 -7.92
CA THR A 70 -1.22 -3.49 -7.79
C THR A 70 0.15 -4.17 -7.79
N ILE A 71 1.24 -3.39 -7.87
CA ILE A 71 2.62 -3.89 -7.95
C ILE A 71 3.46 -3.31 -6.81
N TYR A 72 4.43 -4.09 -6.32
CA TYR A 72 5.41 -3.70 -5.30
C TYR A 72 6.80 -4.16 -5.70
N GLY A 73 7.83 -3.45 -5.23
CA GLY A 73 9.22 -3.74 -5.53
C GLY A 73 9.71 -3.12 -6.84
N GLU A 74 8.84 -2.44 -7.58
CA GLU A 74 9.18 -1.75 -8.82
C GLU A 74 10.17 -0.59 -8.60
N LEU A 75 10.04 0.10 -7.46
CA LEU A 75 10.92 1.20 -7.09
C LEU A 75 12.33 0.68 -6.84
N GLU A 76 12.46 -0.33 -5.98
CA GLU A 76 13.73 -0.95 -5.61
C GLU A 76 14.41 -1.62 -6.80
N ALA A 77 13.64 -2.29 -7.66
CA ALA A 77 14.14 -2.88 -8.89
C ALA A 77 14.74 -1.84 -9.87
N LEU A 78 14.15 -0.64 -9.94
CA LEU A 78 14.61 0.45 -10.81
C LEU A 78 15.87 1.14 -10.29
N ILE A 79 16.03 1.29 -8.97
CA ILE A 79 17.15 2.05 -8.38
C ILE A 79 18.19 1.18 -7.69
N ASP A 80 18.01 -0.16 -7.70
CA ASP A 80 18.87 -1.17 -7.04
C ASP A 80 19.14 -0.84 -5.55
N LYS A 81 18.07 -0.66 -4.79
CA LYS A 81 18.13 -0.34 -3.35
C LYS A 81 17.39 -1.39 -2.52
N GLU A 82 17.64 -1.36 -1.22
CA GLU A 82 16.87 -2.11 -0.23
C GLU A 82 15.46 -1.54 -0.13
N THR A 83 14.53 -2.38 0.32
CA THR A 83 13.13 -2.01 0.52
C THR A 83 12.99 -0.96 1.63
N VAL A 84 12.21 0.08 1.35
CA VAL A 84 11.97 1.17 2.33
C VAL A 84 10.85 0.84 3.30
N SER A 85 9.99 -0.12 2.97
CA SER A 85 8.80 -0.48 3.75
C SER A 85 8.55 -1.99 3.74
N THR A 86 7.71 -2.45 4.64
CA THR A 86 7.21 -3.83 4.68
C THR A 86 5.85 -3.89 4.01
N VAL A 87 5.67 -4.86 3.11
CA VAL A 87 4.37 -5.20 2.52
C VAL A 87 3.90 -6.52 3.10
N GLU A 88 2.77 -6.52 3.80
CA GLU A 88 2.24 -7.64 4.58
C GLU A 88 0.79 -7.94 4.21
N ALA A 89 0.46 -9.21 4.10
CA ALA A 89 -0.89 -9.69 3.81
C ALA A 89 -1.84 -9.48 5.01
N VAL A 90 -2.95 -8.79 4.78
CA VAL A 90 -4.03 -8.55 5.75
C VAL A 90 -5.15 -9.59 5.60
N THR A 91 -5.26 -10.19 4.43
CA THR A 91 -6.11 -11.34 4.13
C THR A 91 -5.28 -12.37 3.38
N GLU A 92 -5.87 -13.51 3.02
CA GLU A 92 -5.26 -14.36 2.01
C GLU A 92 -5.08 -13.56 0.71
N CYS A 93 -3.86 -13.59 0.15
CA CYS A 93 -3.46 -12.85 -1.03
C CYS A 93 -2.94 -13.79 -2.12
N ARG A 94 -3.40 -13.60 -3.36
CA ARG A 94 -2.79 -14.21 -4.54
C ARG A 94 -1.85 -13.21 -5.20
N VAL A 95 -0.63 -13.63 -5.46
CA VAL A 95 0.46 -12.73 -5.91
C VAL A 95 1.24 -13.39 -7.05
N LEU A 96 1.52 -12.63 -8.11
CA LEU A 96 2.52 -13.01 -9.10
C LEU A 96 3.87 -12.41 -8.69
N LYS A 97 4.87 -13.25 -8.64
CA LYS A 97 6.25 -12.89 -8.40
C LYS A 97 7.03 -12.93 -9.69
N LEU A 98 7.88 -11.93 -9.94
CA LEU A 98 8.74 -11.85 -11.12
C LEU A 98 10.12 -11.33 -10.71
N GLU A 99 11.19 -11.99 -11.15
CA GLU A 99 12.56 -11.53 -10.89
C GLU A 99 12.80 -10.13 -11.46
N ASN A 100 13.56 -9.31 -10.74
CA ASN A 100 13.89 -7.93 -11.13
C ASN A 100 14.50 -7.86 -12.53
N ALA A 101 15.34 -8.83 -12.90
CA ALA A 101 15.94 -8.88 -14.24
C ALA A 101 14.87 -9.01 -15.34
N GLN A 102 13.85 -9.83 -15.13
CA GLN A 102 12.74 -10.01 -16.07
C GLN A 102 11.81 -8.80 -16.10
N PHE A 103 11.55 -8.19 -14.94
CA PHE A 103 10.80 -6.94 -14.87
C PHE A 103 11.49 -5.81 -15.66
N LEU A 104 12.79 -5.62 -15.46
CA LEU A 104 13.58 -4.63 -16.22
C LEU A 104 13.63 -4.94 -17.71
N LYS A 105 13.64 -6.22 -18.10
CA LYS A 105 13.50 -6.64 -19.50
C LYS A 105 12.14 -6.26 -20.05
N TRP A 106 11.06 -6.46 -19.30
CA TRP A 106 9.70 -6.08 -19.70
C TRP A 106 9.57 -4.58 -19.93
N LEU A 107 10.10 -3.77 -19.02
CA LEU A 107 10.13 -2.31 -19.18
C LEU A 107 10.83 -1.89 -20.49
N ARG A 108 11.92 -2.55 -20.86
CA ARG A 108 12.63 -2.23 -22.12
C ARG A 108 11.89 -2.69 -23.37
N ALA A 109 11.12 -3.76 -23.26
CA ALA A 109 10.41 -4.37 -24.39
C ALA A 109 9.05 -3.71 -24.68
N ASP A 110 8.42 -3.07 -23.68
CA ASP A 110 7.05 -2.51 -23.76
C ASP A 110 7.02 -1.07 -23.23
N ASN A 111 7.06 -0.12 -24.15
CA ASN A 111 7.01 1.31 -23.81
C ASN A 111 5.68 1.72 -23.14
N ALA A 112 4.57 1.06 -23.48
CA ALA A 112 3.28 1.37 -22.88
C ALA A 112 3.24 0.91 -21.41
N PHE A 113 3.80 -0.27 -21.13
CA PHE A 113 3.99 -0.75 -19.76
C PHE A 113 4.93 0.15 -18.96
N THR A 114 6.03 0.59 -19.56
CA THR A 114 6.98 1.54 -18.93
C THR A 114 6.29 2.85 -18.58
N LEU A 115 5.50 3.40 -19.48
CA LEU A 115 4.74 4.62 -19.21
C LEU A 115 3.71 4.40 -18.09
N TYR A 116 3.07 3.24 -18.04
CA TYR A 116 2.16 2.87 -16.97
C TYR A 116 2.87 2.84 -15.60
N ILE A 117 4.00 2.14 -15.49
CA ILE A 117 4.79 2.06 -14.25
C ILE A 117 5.30 3.44 -13.83
N THR A 118 5.81 4.24 -14.76
CA THR A 118 6.26 5.61 -14.49
C THR A 118 5.12 6.47 -13.96
N THR A 119 3.93 6.36 -14.55
CA THR A 119 2.74 7.09 -14.10
C THR A 119 2.29 6.63 -12.71
N LEU A 120 2.36 5.33 -12.43
CA LEU A 120 2.04 4.77 -11.11
C LEU A 120 2.97 5.32 -10.03
N ILE A 121 4.29 5.31 -10.27
CA ILE A 121 5.30 5.86 -9.35
C ILE A 121 5.06 7.36 -9.13
N ALA A 122 4.81 8.11 -10.19
CA ALA A 122 4.52 9.53 -10.09
C ALA A 122 3.26 9.81 -9.27
N GLN A 123 2.20 9.01 -9.45
CA GLN A 123 0.97 9.12 -8.66
C GLN A 123 1.21 8.81 -7.18
N ARG A 124 1.95 7.74 -6.88
CA ARG A 124 2.33 7.38 -5.50
C ARG A 124 3.13 8.50 -4.82
N ASN A 125 4.11 9.07 -5.53
CA ASN A 125 4.90 10.21 -5.02
C ASN A 125 4.01 11.44 -4.76
N TYR A 126 3.07 11.73 -5.65
CA TYR A 126 2.12 12.84 -5.48
C TYR A 126 1.21 12.63 -4.26
N ASP A 127 0.69 11.41 -4.06
CA ASP A 127 -0.16 11.09 -2.91
C ASP A 127 0.65 11.07 -1.60
N CYS A 128 1.90 10.62 -1.63
CA CYS A 128 2.84 10.73 -0.52
C CYS A 128 3.05 12.19 -0.10
N SER A 129 3.35 13.08 -1.04
CA SER A 129 3.54 14.52 -0.79
C SER A 129 2.27 15.18 -0.21
N LYS A 130 1.09 14.78 -0.68
CA LYS A 130 -0.18 15.24 -0.08
C LYS A 130 -0.33 14.79 1.37
N ARG A 131 -0.03 13.53 1.67
CA ARG A 131 -0.10 12.95 3.01
C ARG A 131 0.91 13.61 3.94
N GLU A 132 2.15 13.82 3.49
CA GLU A 132 3.16 14.58 4.23
C GLU A 132 2.68 15.97 4.62
N ARG A 133 2.12 16.73 3.67
CA ARG A 133 1.56 18.05 3.95
C ARG A 133 0.47 17.98 5.02
N VAL A 134 -0.43 16.99 4.95
CA VAL A 134 -1.48 16.81 5.95
C VAL A 134 -0.88 16.49 7.31
N ASN A 135 0.09 15.60 7.37
CA ASN A 135 0.75 15.21 8.63
C ASN A 135 1.56 16.34 9.26
N ALA A 136 2.21 17.19 8.45
CA ALA A 136 3.04 18.28 8.93
C ALA A 136 2.25 19.51 9.42
N PHE A 137 1.15 19.85 8.74
CA PHE A 137 0.50 21.15 8.95
C PHE A 137 -0.89 21.10 9.59
N TYR A 138 -1.52 19.90 9.67
CA TYR A 138 -2.88 19.81 10.17
C TYR A 138 -2.96 19.15 11.55
N PRO A 139 -3.87 19.64 12.44
CA PRO A 139 -4.14 19.00 13.72
C PRO A 139 -4.60 17.54 13.57
N LEU A 140 -4.40 16.73 14.61
CA LEU A 140 -4.73 15.30 14.62
C LEU A 140 -6.18 15.00 14.17
N LYS A 141 -7.15 15.86 14.51
CA LYS A 141 -8.55 15.74 14.05
C LYS A 141 -8.63 15.63 12.52
N TYR A 142 -7.93 16.50 11.81
CA TYR A 142 -7.94 16.52 10.34
C TYR A 142 -7.16 15.35 9.74
N ARG A 143 -6.07 14.93 10.38
CA ARG A 143 -5.28 13.76 9.94
C ARG A 143 -6.11 12.48 10.03
N ILE A 144 -6.86 12.30 11.12
CA ILE A 144 -7.80 11.19 11.29
C ILE A 144 -8.88 11.24 10.22
N MET A 145 -9.54 12.39 10.00
CA MET A 145 -10.58 12.54 8.98
C MET A 145 -10.03 12.27 7.56
N TYR A 146 -8.84 12.74 7.25
CA TYR A 146 -8.18 12.49 5.97
C TYR A 146 -7.92 10.99 5.76
N MET A 147 -7.44 10.30 6.79
CA MET A 147 -7.21 8.87 6.75
C MET A 147 -8.52 8.09 6.59
N ILE A 148 -9.55 8.41 7.38
CA ILE A 148 -10.88 7.81 7.29
C ILE A 148 -11.43 7.95 5.86
N TYR A 149 -11.38 9.15 5.30
CA TYR A 149 -11.85 9.40 3.93
C TYR A 149 -11.09 8.55 2.90
N ASN A 150 -9.76 8.49 2.97
CA ASN A 150 -8.97 7.74 2.00
C ASN A 150 -9.12 6.22 2.15
N THR A 151 -9.35 5.72 3.36
CA THR A 151 -9.48 4.28 3.65
C THR A 151 -10.90 3.79 3.44
N LEU A 152 -11.91 4.43 4.08
CA LEU A 152 -13.32 4.04 3.94
C LEU A 152 -13.88 4.39 2.57
N CYS A 153 -13.80 5.67 2.20
CA CYS A 153 -14.52 6.15 1.01
C CYS A 153 -13.87 5.69 -0.29
N LYS A 154 -12.56 5.42 -0.30
CA LYS A 154 -11.85 5.00 -1.51
C LYS A 154 -11.61 3.49 -1.59
N LYS A 155 -11.51 2.79 -0.47
CA LYS A 155 -11.09 1.38 -0.44
C LYS A 155 -12.10 0.45 0.22
N ASP A 156 -13.21 0.99 0.71
CA ASP A 156 -14.29 0.25 1.39
C ASP A 156 -13.77 -0.68 2.51
N LEU A 157 -12.89 -0.14 3.34
CA LEU A 157 -12.24 -0.88 4.42
C LEU A 157 -12.76 -0.43 5.78
N THR A 158 -12.92 -1.37 6.69
CA THR A 158 -13.22 -1.07 8.10
C THR A 158 -12.03 -0.42 8.77
N ILE A 159 -12.26 0.69 9.47
CA ILE A 159 -11.22 1.41 10.21
C ILE A 159 -11.25 1.00 11.67
N THR A 160 -10.11 0.53 12.14
CA THR A 160 -9.88 0.20 13.55
C THR A 160 -9.16 1.35 14.27
N LYS A 161 -9.20 1.36 15.62
CA LYS A 161 -8.42 2.32 16.40
C LYS A 161 -6.91 2.13 16.20
N ASP A 162 -6.47 0.88 16.09
CA ASP A 162 -5.07 0.55 15.84
C ASP A 162 -4.63 1.08 14.49
N LEU A 163 -5.46 0.91 13.46
CA LEU A 163 -5.23 1.48 12.15
C LEU A 163 -5.11 3.02 12.20
N LEU A 164 -5.91 3.70 13.04
CA LEU A 164 -5.79 5.16 13.24
C LEU A 164 -4.49 5.54 13.96
N VAL A 165 -4.05 4.74 14.93
CA VAL A 165 -2.75 4.92 15.60
C VAL A 165 -1.61 4.78 14.60
N GLU A 166 -1.57 3.67 13.89
CA GLU A 166 -0.54 3.34 12.92
C GLU A 166 -0.53 4.30 11.72
N GLY A 167 -1.70 4.66 11.19
CA GLY A 167 -1.80 5.56 10.03
C GLY A 167 -1.61 7.04 10.32
N THR A 168 -1.66 7.47 11.60
CA THR A 168 -1.38 8.87 11.98
C THR A 168 -0.09 9.03 12.76
N GLY A 169 0.56 7.94 13.19
CA GLY A 169 1.73 7.97 14.07
C GLY A 169 1.44 8.59 15.44
N SER A 170 0.18 8.53 15.91
CA SER A 170 -0.25 9.20 17.15
C SER A 170 -0.59 8.16 18.22
N ASN A 171 -0.38 8.51 19.50
CA ASN A 171 -0.69 7.59 20.59
C ASN A 171 -2.20 7.37 20.76
N ILE A 172 -2.58 6.20 21.27
CA ILE A 172 -3.97 5.76 21.43
C ILE A 172 -4.81 6.71 22.30
N ARG A 173 -4.21 7.38 23.31
CA ARG A 173 -4.94 8.34 24.16
C ARG A 173 -5.38 9.56 23.37
N SER A 174 -4.52 10.08 22.50
CA SER A 174 -4.83 11.20 21.62
C SER A 174 -5.88 10.81 20.58
N ILE A 175 -5.78 9.62 20.00
CA ILE A 175 -6.78 9.06 19.09
C ILE A 175 -8.13 8.98 19.77
N ASN A 176 -8.23 8.32 20.93
CA ASN A 176 -9.49 8.19 21.67
C ASN A 176 -10.14 9.55 21.96
N ARG A 177 -9.37 10.53 22.42
CA ARG A 177 -9.89 11.88 22.70
C ARG A 177 -10.49 12.52 21.45
N VAL A 178 -9.81 12.42 20.30
CA VAL A 178 -10.28 13.02 19.05
C VAL A 178 -11.49 12.26 18.51
N VAL A 179 -11.47 10.93 18.51
CA VAL A 179 -12.60 10.09 18.08
C VAL A 179 -13.85 10.39 18.91
N HIS A 180 -13.75 10.46 20.24
CA HIS A 180 -14.87 10.86 21.09
C HIS A 180 -15.42 12.26 20.74
N THR A 181 -14.54 13.20 20.41
CA THR A 181 -14.98 14.52 19.96
C THR A 181 -15.73 14.44 18.63
N LEU A 182 -15.22 13.68 17.65
CA LEU A 182 -15.86 13.50 16.35
C LEU A 182 -17.24 12.84 16.46
N ILE A 183 -17.39 11.87 17.36
CA ILE A 183 -18.66 11.20 17.64
C ILE A 183 -19.64 12.18 18.30
N ARG A 184 -19.21 12.89 19.33
CA ARG A 184 -20.04 13.90 20.02
C ARG A 184 -20.51 15.00 19.06
N ASP A 185 -19.65 15.41 18.12
CA ASP A 185 -19.94 16.44 17.13
C ASP A 185 -20.80 15.90 15.96
N GLY A 186 -21.19 14.61 15.98
CA GLY A 186 -22.02 13.95 14.95
C GLY A 186 -21.31 13.76 13.61
N ILE A 187 -19.98 13.79 13.60
CA ILE A 187 -19.17 13.62 12.37
C ILE A 187 -18.87 12.14 12.12
N LEU A 188 -18.75 11.33 13.17
CA LEU A 188 -18.56 9.88 13.11
C LEU A 188 -19.67 9.19 13.89
N ASP A 189 -20.13 8.04 13.37
CA ASP A 189 -20.98 7.13 14.12
C ASP A 189 -20.12 6.11 14.87
N TYR A 190 -20.49 5.83 16.13
CA TYR A 190 -19.78 4.89 17.00
C TYR A 190 -19.76 3.46 16.42
N LEU A 191 -20.79 3.07 15.67
CA LEU A 191 -20.92 1.75 15.08
C LEU A 191 -19.94 1.49 13.93
N SER A 192 -19.45 2.54 13.25
CA SER A 192 -18.48 2.40 12.17
C SER A 192 -17.04 2.15 12.64
N LEU A 193 -16.78 2.25 13.96
CA LEU A 193 -15.43 2.10 14.55
C LEU A 193 -15.27 0.85 15.44
N ILE A 194 -16.29 0.00 15.57
CA ILE A 194 -16.32 -1.13 16.52
C ILE A 194 -16.33 -2.50 15.86
N HIS A 195 -16.30 -2.62 14.56
CA HIS A 195 -16.13 -3.93 13.95
C HIS A 195 -14.63 -4.28 13.87
N ILE A 196 -14.16 -4.81 14.99
CA ILE A 196 -12.96 -5.66 15.10
C ILE A 196 -13.36 -6.85 15.94
#